data_6f4ef701e4bf910c1be5b8c046b33e3d
#
_entry.id   6f4ef701e4bf910c1be5b8c046b33e3d
#
_cell.length_a   1.000
_cell.length_b   1.000
_cell.length_c   1.000
_cell.angle_alpha   90.00
_cell.angle_beta   90.00
_cell.angle_gamma   90.00
#
_symmetry.space_group_name_H-M   'P 1'
#
loop_
_entity.id
_entity.type
_entity.pdbx_description
1 polymer ?
#
loop_
_entity_poly.entity_id
_entity_poly.type
_entity_poly.pdbx_seq_one_letter_code
_entity_poly.pdbx_strand_id
1 'polypeptide(L)'
;MDMNHDLTLSGWATDSNDPDSFFRPLLSCAAINSQTNFAHWCNPEFDSVLRKALSSQQLSSRIDAYDEAQNILAKELPILPLASSLRLQAYRYDIKGLVLSPFGNASFAGVSREKKDEVKKP
;
A
#
# COMPACT_ATOMS: atom_id res chain seq x y z
N MET A 1 -13.67 -15.49 -2.89
CA MET A 1 -12.68 -16.03 -1.94
C MET A 1 -13.47 -16.52 -0.73
N ASP A 2 -13.27 -17.75 -0.31
CA ASP A 2 -13.95 -18.26 0.88
C ASP A 2 -13.28 -17.62 2.09
N MET A 3 -14.06 -16.86 2.90
CA MET A 3 -13.55 -16.12 4.07
C MET A 3 -13.59 -16.97 5.34
N ASN A 4 -13.72 -18.28 5.20
CA ASN A 4 -13.75 -19.22 6.32
C ASN A 4 -12.33 -19.66 6.69
N HIS A 5 -11.64 -18.81 7.46
CA HIS A 5 -10.28 -19.04 7.95
C HIS A 5 -10.11 -18.48 9.37
N ASP A 6 -9.28 -19.11 10.17
CA ASP A 6 -8.92 -18.62 11.51
C ASP A 6 -7.75 -17.65 11.47
N LEU A 7 -6.86 -17.80 10.51
CA LEU A 7 -5.68 -16.95 10.32
C LEU A 7 -5.31 -16.88 8.84
N THR A 8 -4.91 -15.69 8.37
CA THR A 8 -4.45 -15.52 6.99
C THR A 8 -3.17 -14.69 6.95
N LEU A 9 -2.28 -15.00 6.00
CA LEU A 9 -1.14 -14.17 5.65
C LEU A 9 -1.46 -13.44 4.35
N SER A 10 -1.44 -12.12 4.39
CA SER A 10 -1.76 -11.28 3.23
C SER A 10 -0.77 -10.14 3.08
N GLY A 11 -0.78 -9.51 1.93
CA GLY A 11 -0.02 -8.30 1.65
C GLY A 11 -0.90 -7.24 1.02
N TRP A 12 -0.55 -5.99 1.25
CA TRP A 12 -1.23 -4.84 0.65
C TRP A 12 -0.24 -3.87 0.06
N ALA A 13 -0.54 -3.35 -1.11
CA ALA A 13 0.20 -2.27 -1.74
C ALA A 13 -0.74 -1.09 -1.93
N THR A 14 -0.37 0.06 -1.41
CA THR A 14 -1.15 1.29 -1.54
C THR A 14 -0.96 1.93 -2.91
N ASP A 15 -2.01 2.54 -3.45
CA ASP A 15 -1.98 3.25 -4.74
C ASP A 15 -1.56 4.71 -4.59
N SER A 16 -1.50 5.20 -3.35
CA SER A 16 -1.13 6.57 -3.00
C SER A 16 -0.33 6.61 -1.69
N ASN A 17 0.26 7.78 -1.39
CA ASN A 17 0.93 8.04 -0.10
C ASN A 17 -0.05 8.38 1.03
N ASP A 18 -1.36 8.32 0.80
CA ASP A 18 -2.34 8.59 1.83
C ASP A 18 -2.56 7.33 2.70
N PRO A 19 -2.45 7.44 4.03
CA PRO A 19 -2.72 6.31 4.93
C PRO A 19 -4.11 5.70 4.74
N ASP A 20 -5.09 6.47 4.27
CA ASP A 20 -6.44 5.99 3.99
C ASP A 20 -6.44 4.86 2.96
N SER A 21 -5.51 4.85 2.01
CA SER A 21 -5.36 3.80 1.00
C SER A 21 -4.95 2.43 1.58
N PHE A 22 -4.54 2.41 2.84
CA PHE A 22 -4.29 1.20 3.63
C PHE A 22 -5.43 0.93 4.61
N PHE A 23 -5.77 1.91 5.45
CA PHE A 23 -6.70 1.71 6.55
C PHE A 23 -8.12 1.38 6.09
N ARG A 24 -8.66 2.16 5.18
CA ARG A 24 -10.06 2.00 4.75
C ARG A 24 -10.34 0.67 4.06
N PRO A 25 -9.59 0.25 3.02
CA PRO A 25 -9.89 -0.98 2.30
C PRO A 25 -9.65 -2.24 3.13
N LEU A 26 -8.79 -2.20 4.14
CA LEU A 26 -8.44 -3.38 4.93
C LEU A 26 -9.17 -3.48 6.27
N LEU A 27 -9.57 -2.35 6.87
CA LEU A 27 -9.94 -2.30 8.28
C LEU A 27 -11.27 -1.58 8.56
N SER A 28 -11.87 -0.88 7.57
CA SER A 28 -13.19 -0.29 7.79
C SER A 28 -14.28 -1.36 7.89
N CYS A 29 -15.35 -1.04 8.60
CA CYS A 29 -16.52 -1.92 8.67
C CYS A 29 -17.12 -2.19 7.28
N ALA A 30 -17.12 -1.19 6.39
CA ALA A 30 -17.61 -1.35 5.01
C ALA A 30 -16.77 -2.33 4.18
N ALA A 31 -15.48 -2.46 4.48
CA ALA A 31 -14.57 -3.34 3.76
C ALA A 31 -14.83 -4.84 3.99
N ILE A 32 -15.62 -5.20 4.98
CA ILE A 32 -16.11 -6.56 5.18
C ILE A 32 -16.97 -6.99 3.99
N ASN A 33 -17.85 -6.11 3.54
CA ASN A 33 -18.75 -6.37 2.41
C ASN A 33 -18.01 -6.49 1.07
N SER A 34 -16.89 -5.78 0.91
CA SER A 34 -16.02 -5.87 -0.27
C SER A 34 -15.01 -7.01 -0.22
N GLN A 35 -15.02 -7.79 0.85
CA GLN A 35 -14.13 -8.94 1.06
C GLN A 35 -12.62 -8.58 1.05
N THR A 36 -12.28 -7.36 1.43
CA THR A 36 -10.89 -6.91 1.55
C THR A 36 -10.44 -6.81 3.01
N ASN A 37 -11.38 -6.71 3.96
CA ASN A 37 -11.14 -6.80 5.38
C ASN A 37 -11.10 -8.27 5.81
N PHE A 38 -9.95 -8.90 5.67
CA PHE A 38 -9.75 -10.32 5.98
C PHE A 38 -9.89 -10.65 7.47
N ALA A 39 -9.71 -9.67 8.34
CA ALA A 39 -9.89 -9.83 9.79
C ALA A 39 -11.36 -9.86 10.21
N HIS A 40 -12.30 -9.49 9.33
CA HIS A 40 -13.72 -9.29 9.66
C HIS A 40 -13.93 -8.36 10.87
N TRP A 41 -12.93 -7.52 11.14
CA TRP A 41 -12.97 -6.58 12.25
C TRP A 41 -13.74 -5.33 11.87
N CYS A 42 -14.57 -4.85 12.80
CA CYS A 42 -15.34 -3.64 12.63
C CYS A 42 -15.34 -2.86 13.94
N ASN A 43 -14.78 -1.67 13.92
CA ASN A 43 -14.83 -0.73 15.03
C ASN A 43 -15.39 0.61 14.53
N PRO A 44 -16.62 1.02 14.98
CA PRO A 44 -17.25 2.28 14.56
C PRO A 44 -16.45 3.53 14.95
N GLU A 45 -15.71 3.47 16.06
CA GLU A 45 -14.82 4.56 16.49
C GLU A 45 -13.67 4.73 15.50
N PHE A 46 -13.03 3.63 15.09
CA PHE A 46 -12.01 3.63 14.05
C PHE A 46 -12.53 4.25 12.74
N ASP A 47 -13.70 3.82 12.27
CA ASP A 47 -14.33 4.39 11.07
C ASP A 47 -14.61 5.90 11.22
N SER A 48 -15.00 6.34 12.41
CA SER A 48 -15.24 7.76 12.70
C SER A 48 -13.95 8.57 12.62
N VAL A 49 -12.86 8.03 13.17
CA VAL A 49 -11.53 8.66 13.14
C VAL A 49 -11.01 8.75 11.70
N LEU A 50 -11.20 7.73 10.87
CA LEU A 50 -10.83 7.80 9.45
C LEU A 50 -11.63 8.86 8.69
N ARG A 51 -12.94 8.99 8.96
CA ARG A 51 -13.74 10.06 8.35
C ARG A 51 -13.27 11.45 8.78
N LYS A 52 -12.90 11.64 10.05
CA LYS A 52 -12.32 12.89 10.57
C LYS A 52 -11.01 13.22 9.85
N ALA A 53 -10.12 12.24 9.66
CA ALA A 53 -8.87 12.43 8.92
C ALA A 53 -9.12 12.89 7.49
N LEU A 54 -10.05 12.27 6.78
CA LEU A 54 -10.36 12.62 5.38
C LEU A 54 -11.05 13.97 5.22
N SER A 55 -11.91 14.36 6.16
CA SER A 55 -12.61 15.65 6.11
C SER A 55 -11.73 16.83 6.51
N SER A 56 -10.60 16.58 7.17
CA SER A 56 -9.71 17.63 7.63
C SER A 56 -8.82 18.16 6.49
N GLN A 57 -8.79 19.48 6.34
CA GLN A 57 -7.89 20.15 5.41
C GLN A 57 -6.52 20.48 6.04
N GLN A 58 -6.42 20.48 7.36
CA GLN A 58 -5.19 20.76 8.08
C GLN A 58 -4.38 19.47 8.27
N LEU A 59 -3.11 19.53 7.88
CA LEU A 59 -2.21 18.38 7.98
C LEU A 59 -2.04 17.87 9.41
N SER A 60 -1.89 18.80 10.39
CA SER A 60 -1.79 18.42 11.80
C SER A 60 -2.99 17.63 12.29
N SER A 61 -4.19 18.09 11.99
CA SER A 61 -5.42 17.39 12.39
C SER A 61 -5.58 16.02 11.70
N ARG A 62 -5.03 15.86 10.49
CA ARG A 62 -4.98 14.55 9.81
C ARG A 62 -4.00 13.61 10.51
N ILE A 63 -2.81 14.12 10.88
CA ILE A 63 -1.81 13.35 11.62
C ILE A 63 -2.39 12.87 12.94
N ASP A 64 -2.97 13.77 13.74
CA ASP A 64 -3.59 13.43 15.02
C ASP A 64 -4.65 12.34 14.87
N ALA A 65 -5.49 12.43 13.84
CA ALA A 65 -6.51 11.42 13.59
C ALA A 65 -5.92 10.06 13.18
N TYR A 66 -4.88 10.02 12.36
CA TYR A 66 -4.23 8.76 12.01
C TYR A 66 -3.44 8.16 13.17
N ASP A 67 -2.89 8.98 14.07
CA ASP A 67 -2.26 8.51 15.31
C ASP A 67 -3.30 7.89 16.24
N GLU A 68 -4.50 8.50 16.36
CA GLU A 68 -5.63 7.93 17.09
C GLU A 68 -6.06 6.59 16.49
N ALA A 69 -6.18 6.50 15.16
CA ALA A 69 -6.50 5.24 14.47
C ALA A 69 -5.46 4.14 14.75
N GLN A 70 -4.17 4.46 14.71
CA GLN A 70 -3.11 3.52 15.03
C GLN A 70 -3.17 3.05 16.50
N ASN A 71 -3.52 3.94 17.43
CA ASN A 71 -3.70 3.56 18.83
C ASN A 71 -4.86 2.58 19.05
N ILE A 72 -5.96 2.74 18.30
CA ILE A 72 -7.08 1.77 18.32
C ILE A 72 -6.59 0.41 17.81
N LEU A 73 -5.88 0.38 16.68
CA LEU A 73 -5.33 -0.85 16.11
C LEU A 73 -4.34 -1.53 17.04
N ALA A 74 -3.49 -0.78 17.71
CA ALA A 74 -2.52 -1.32 18.66
C ALA A 74 -3.16 -1.96 19.89
N LYS A 75 -4.37 -1.54 20.26
CA LYS A 75 -5.12 -2.14 21.37
C LYS A 75 -5.88 -3.40 20.96
N GLU A 76 -6.50 -3.39 19.79
CA GLU A 76 -7.40 -4.46 19.36
C GLU A 76 -6.73 -5.52 18.48
N LEU A 77 -5.60 -5.18 17.86
CA LEU A 77 -4.74 -6.06 17.05
C LEU A 77 -5.50 -6.89 16.01
N PRO A 78 -6.38 -6.27 15.18
CA PRO A 78 -7.07 -7.01 14.13
C PRO A 78 -6.11 -7.55 13.06
N ILE A 79 -4.96 -6.92 12.91
CA ILE A 79 -3.85 -7.32 12.04
C ILE A 79 -2.54 -7.22 12.79
N LEU A 80 -1.58 -8.06 12.43
CA LEU A 80 -0.21 -8.01 12.89
C LEU A 80 0.71 -7.61 11.72
N PRO A 81 1.22 -6.37 11.67
CA PRO A 81 2.20 -5.97 10.68
C PRO A 81 3.51 -6.76 10.86
N LEU A 82 3.95 -7.45 9.81
CA LEU A 82 5.15 -8.27 9.88
C LEU A 82 6.36 -7.58 9.24
N ALA A 83 6.19 -7.02 8.05
CA ALA A 83 7.26 -6.39 7.30
C ALA A 83 6.74 -5.47 6.19
N SER A 84 7.53 -4.46 5.84
CA SER A 84 7.40 -3.72 4.61
C SER A 84 8.42 -4.24 3.60
N SER A 85 7.95 -4.82 2.51
CA SER A 85 8.82 -5.40 1.49
C SER A 85 9.43 -4.32 0.59
N LEU A 86 10.68 -4.51 0.20
CA LEU A 86 11.27 -3.71 -0.86
C LEU A 86 10.73 -4.15 -2.22
N ARG A 87 10.44 -3.18 -3.08
CA ARG A 87 10.14 -3.46 -4.49
C ARG A 87 11.45 -3.55 -5.26
N LEU A 88 11.72 -4.74 -5.76
CA LEU A 88 12.92 -5.01 -6.56
C LEU A 88 12.51 -5.21 -8.01
N GLN A 89 13.25 -4.56 -8.91
CA GLN A 89 13.15 -4.79 -10.34
C GLN A 89 14.52 -5.14 -10.90
N ALA A 90 14.57 -6.21 -11.68
CA ALA A 90 15.74 -6.61 -12.43
C ALA A 90 15.53 -6.28 -13.91
N TYR A 91 16.52 -5.66 -14.55
CA TYR A 91 16.52 -5.40 -15.98
C TYR A 91 17.93 -5.58 -16.55
N ARG A 92 17.99 -5.77 -17.84
CA ARG A 92 19.28 -5.97 -18.52
C ARG A 92 20.09 -4.68 -18.50
N TYR A 93 21.40 -4.80 -18.45
CA TYR A 93 22.35 -3.67 -18.38
C TYR A 93 22.26 -2.73 -19.62
N ASP A 94 21.81 -3.26 -20.77
CA ASP A 94 21.62 -2.54 -22.02
C ASP A 94 20.29 -1.77 -22.09
N ILE A 95 19.46 -1.84 -21.05
CA ILE A 95 18.22 -1.07 -20.92
C ILE A 95 18.51 0.23 -20.17
N LYS A 96 18.06 1.35 -20.74
CA LYS A 96 18.19 2.69 -20.17
C LYS A 96 16.82 3.37 -20.05
N GLY A 97 16.75 4.37 -19.19
CA GLY A 97 15.55 5.21 -19.05
C GLY A 97 14.38 4.55 -18.29
N LEU A 98 14.61 3.42 -17.63
CA LEU A 98 13.60 2.83 -16.75
C LEU A 98 13.46 3.68 -15.48
N VAL A 99 12.25 4.18 -15.22
CA VAL A 99 11.92 4.95 -14.01
C VAL A 99 10.99 4.12 -13.13
N LEU A 100 11.43 3.87 -11.90
CA LEU A 100 10.65 3.18 -10.89
C LEU A 100 9.81 4.20 -10.12
N SER A 101 8.51 3.97 -10.09
CA SER A 101 7.61 4.74 -9.24
C SER A 101 7.59 4.15 -7.83
N PRO A 102 7.57 4.96 -6.76
CA PRO A 102 7.37 4.50 -5.40
C PRO A 102 6.02 3.79 -5.21
N PHE A 103 5.05 4.05 -6.09
CA PHE A 103 3.72 3.42 -6.09
C PHE A 103 3.65 2.10 -6.88
N GLY A 104 4.78 1.59 -7.32
CA GLY A 104 4.86 0.26 -7.93
C GLY A 104 4.62 0.15 -9.41
N ASN A 105 4.30 1.24 -10.08
CA ASN A 105 4.20 1.27 -11.52
C ASN A 105 5.57 1.65 -12.12
N ALA A 106 6.05 0.87 -13.09
CA ALA A 106 7.23 1.26 -13.85
C ALA A 106 6.78 2.09 -15.06
N SER A 107 7.45 3.22 -15.28
CA SER A 107 7.25 3.97 -16.52
C SER A 107 8.19 3.44 -17.58
N PHE A 108 7.62 2.99 -18.69
CA PHE A 108 8.37 2.50 -19.86
C PHE A 108 8.48 3.55 -20.97
N ALA A 109 7.91 4.75 -20.80
CA ALA A 109 7.85 5.77 -21.84
C ALA A 109 9.23 6.24 -22.34
N GLY A 110 10.24 6.24 -21.43
CA GLY A 110 11.62 6.63 -21.76
C GLY A 110 12.57 5.46 -21.95
N VAL A 111 12.05 4.23 -21.97
CA VAL A 111 12.90 3.04 -22.03
C VAL A 111 13.48 2.85 -23.42
N SER A 112 14.79 2.72 -23.49
CA SER A 112 15.53 2.43 -24.71
C SER A 112 16.54 1.30 -24.48
N ARG A 113 16.94 0.69 -25.56
CA ARG A 113 18.00 -0.31 -25.56
C ARG A 113 19.25 0.26 -26.22
N GLU A 114 20.36 0.28 -25.50
CA GLU A 114 21.66 0.58 -26.10
C GLU A 114 22.02 -0.51 -27.11
N LYS A 115 22.25 -0.12 -28.38
CA LYS A 115 22.86 -1.03 -29.35
C LYS A 115 24.31 -1.27 -28.91
N LYS A 116 24.71 -2.52 -28.79
CA LYS A 116 26.15 -2.84 -28.75
C LYS A 116 26.75 -2.29 -30.04
N ASP A 117 27.66 -1.34 -29.92
CA ASP A 117 28.55 -1.05 -31.03
C ASP A 117 29.18 -2.37 -31.46
N GLU A 118 29.01 -2.76 -32.72
CA GLU A 118 29.72 -3.88 -33.27
C GLU A 118 31.22 -3.58 -33.09
N VAL A 119 31.84 -4.31 -32.17
CA VAL A 119 33.27 -4.27 -32.03
C VAL A 119 33.82 -4.69 -33.39
N LYS A 120 34.25 -3.72 -34.20
CA LYS A 120 35.04 -4.00 -35.40
C LYS A 120 36.19 -4.85 -34.94
N LYS A 121 36.15 -6.15 -35.26
CA LYS A 121 37.31 -7.02 -35.14
C LYS A 121 38.44 -6.43 -35.98
N PRO A 122 39.67 -6.34 -35.47
CA PRO A 122 40.82 -5.88 -36.21
C PRO A 122 41.11 -6.80 -37.41
#